data_4b6a9b53aa9eae675036c177ca9107a2
#
_entry.id   4b6a9b53aa9eae675036c177ca9107a2
#
_cell.length_a   1.000
_cell.length_b   1.000
_cell.length_c   1.000
_cell.angle_alpha   90.00
_cell.angle_beta   90.00
_cell.angle_gamma   90.00
#
_symmetry.space_group_name_H-M   'P 1'
#
loop_
_entity.id
_entity.type
_entity.pdbx_description
1 polymer ?
#
loop_
_entity_poly.entity_id
_entity_poly.type
_entity_poly.pdbx_seq_one_letter_code
_entity_poly.pdbx_strand_id
1 'polypeptide(L)'
;MNEAEILDYLTTQGIDYEYQRHPAVLTMDEAERLALPHPECEARNLFVRESRTHRYFLLTAHARVDLKAFSRQQGLRSLSFASADELREILRLETGAVTPLALLNAPDVTLYLDEALL
;
A
#
# COMPACT_ATOMS: atom_id res chain seq x y z
N MET A 1 -10.85 6.54 -0.54
CA MET A 1 -10.51 7.98 -0.63
C MET A 1 -9.86 8.28 -1.95
N ASN A 2 -10.23 9.38 -2.58
CA ASN A 2 -9.53 9.86 -3.77
C ASN A 2 -8.38 10.78 -3.38
N GLU A 3 -7.63 11.24 -4.39
CA GLU A 3 -6.46 12.10 -4.18
C GLU A 3 -6.80 13.38 -3.40
N ALA A 4 -7.85 14.07 -3.81
CA ALA A 4 -8.24 15.33 -3.16
C ALA A 4 -8.63 15.12 -1.69
N GLU A 5 -9.36 14.04 -1.40
CA GLU A 5 -9.76 13.72 -0.03
C GLU A 5 -8.55 13.38 0.86
N ILE A 6 -7.56 12.69 0.31
CA ILE A 6 -6.33 12.36 1.03
C ILE A 6 -5.54 13.62 1.37
N LEU A 7 -5.37 14.52 0.40
CA LEU A 7 -4.66 15.78 0.62
C LEU A 7 -5.38 16.65 1.65
N ASP A 8 -6.70 16.73 1.58
CA ASP A 8 -7.50 17.44 2.58
C ASP A 8 -7.34 16.84 3.97
N TYR A 9 -7.35 15.51 4.06
CA TYR A 9 -7.17 14.82 5.33
C TYR A 9 -5.81 15.16 5.96
N LEU A 10 -4.74 15.10 5.18
CA LEU A 10 -3.40 15.41 5.66
C LEU A 10 -3.29 16.86 6.14
N THR A 11 -3.88 17.78 5.40
CA THR A 11 -3.91 19.19 5.78
C THR A 11 -4.70 19.40 7.07
N THR A 12 -5.87 18.79 7.20
CA THR A 12 -6.72 18.89 8.39
C THR A 12 -6.01 18.36 9.63
N GLN A 13 -5.22 17.29 9.50
CA GLN A 13 -4.46 16.72 10.61
C GLN A 13 -3.17 17.46 10.91
N GLY A 14 -2.85 18.52 10.17
CA GLY A 14 -1.62 19.29 10.37
C GLY A 14 -0.35 18.53 9.97
N ILE A 15 -0.47 17.59 9.04
CA ILE A 15 0.66 16.79 8.57
C ILE A 15 1.32 17.49 7.40
N ASP A 16 2.61 17.77 7.51
CA ASP A 16 3.40 18.30 6.41
C ASP A 16 3.68 17.22 5.38
N TYR A 17 3.53 17.55 4.12
CA TYR A 17 3.80 16.60 3.04
C TYR A 17 4.32 17.33 1.80
N GLU A 18 5.00 16.57 0.92
CA GLU A 18 5.35 17.03 -0.41
C GLU A 18 4.48 16.29 -1.42
N TYR A 19 3.92 17.05 -2.36
CA TYR A 19 3.05 16.51 -3.40
C TYR A 19 3.74 16.60 -4.75
N GLN A 20 3.81 15.46 -5.45
CA GLN A 20 4.48 15.35 -6.73
C GLN A 20 3.58 14.61 -7.71
N ARG A 21 3.29 15.24 -8.84
CA ARG A 21 2.60 14.56 -9.94
C ARG A 21 3.61 13.89 -10.84
N HIS A 22 3.29 12.72 -11.33
CA HIS A 22 4.13 11.96 -12.25
C HIS A 22 3.26 11.10 -13.16
N PRO A 23 3.83 10.60 -14.29
CA PRO A 23 3.11 9.65 -15.14
C PRO A 23 2.74 8.40 -14.37
N ALA A 24 1.64 7.74 -14.77
CA ALA A 24 1.23 6.49 -14.16
C ALA A 24 2.32 5.43 -14.30
N VAL A 25 2.58 4.71 -13.21
CA VAL A 25 3.55 3.61 -13.20
C VAL A 25 2.86 2.35 -12.69
N LEU A 26 3.19 1.20 -13.26
CA LEU A 26 2.59 -0.08 -12.91
C LEU A 26 3.57 -1.02 -12.22
N THR A 27 4.87 -0.72 -12.27
CA THR A 27 5.91 -1.55 -11.67
C THR A 27 6.85 -0.72 -10.83
N MET A 28 7.57 -1.38 -9.92
CA MET A 28 8.58 -0.71 -9.11
C MET A 28 9.75 -0.21 -9.94
N ASP A 29 10.10 -0.92 -11.03
CA ASP A 29 11.15 -0.48 -11.94
C ASP A 29 10.79 0.85 -12.60
N GLU A 30 9.54 1.01 -13.03
CA GLU A 30 9.06 2.27 -13.59
C GLU A 30 9.07 3.38 -12.54
N ALA A 31 8.67 3.07 -11.32
CA ALA A 31 8.68 4.03 -10.22
C ALA A 31 10.09 4.51 -9.89
N GLU A 32 11.07 3.61 -9.89
CA GLU A 32 12.47 3.94 -9.63
C GLU A 32 13.07 4.89 -10.66
N ARG A 33 12.57 4.88 -11.90
CA ARG A 33 13.03 5.76 -12.98
C ARG A 33 12.54 7.20 -12.84
N LEU A 34 11.59 7.46 -11.96
CA LEU A 34 10.96 8.77 -11.83
C LEU A 34 11.77 9.80 -11.04
N ALA A 35 12.89 9.48 -10.48
CA ALA A 35 13.75 10.43 -9.75
C ALA A 35 12.94 11.33 -8.80
N LEU A 36 12.06 10.73 -7.99
CA LEU A 36 11.24 11.46 -7.02
C LEU A 36 12.08 11.93 -5.83
N PRO A 37 11.64 13.00 -5.12
CA PRO A 37 12.35 13.44 -3.92
C PRO A 37 12.27 12.39 -2.80
N HIS A 38 13.27 12.41 -1.92
CA HIS A 38 13.35 11.52 -0.74
C HIS A 38 13.26 10.03 -1.06
N PRO A 39 14.13 9.48 -1.93
CA PRO A 39 14.09 8.06 -2.27
C PRO A 39 14.30 7.14 -1.04
N GLU A 40 14.98 7.62 -0.01
CA GLU A 40 15.18 6.90 1.25
C GLU A 40 13.88 6.71 2.05
N CYS A 41 12.85 7.48 1.74
CA CYS A 41 11.55 7.40 2.39
C CYS A 41 10.53 6.58 1.60
N GLU A 42 10.92 6.05 0.44
CA GLU A 42 10.01 5.25 -0.38
C GLU A 42 9.61 3.95 0.32
N ALA A 43 8.36 3.59 0.17
CA ALA A 43 7.81 2.37 0.72
C ALA A 43 7.08 1.58 -0.37
N ARG A 44 7.07 0.26 -0.20
CA ARG A 44 6.31 -0.65 -1.04
C ARG A 44 5.01 -1.00 -0.34
N ASN A 45 3.90 -0.85 -1.04
CA ASN A 45 2.57 -1.14 -0.50
C ASN A 45 1.98 -2.30 -1.28
N LEU A 46 1.70 -3.39 -0.58
CA LEU A 46 1.16 -4.62 -1.17
C LEU A 46 -0.20 -4.92 -0.58
N PHE A 47 -1.21 -5.06 -1.43
CA PHE A 47 -2.53 -5.49 -1.01
C PHE A 47 -2.69 -6.97 -1.35
N VAL A 48 -2.84 -7.79 -0.31
CA VAL A 48 -2.82 -9.25 -0.44
C VAL A 48 -4.04 -9.88 0.21
N ARG A 49 -4.38 -11.08 -0.25
CA ARG A 49 -5.47 -11.89 0.26
C ARG A 49 -4.94 -13.22 0.78
N GLU A 50 -5.44 -13.63 1.93
CA GLU A 50 -5.17 -14.95 2.47
C GLU A 50 -5.97 -16.02 1.72
N SER A 51 -5.32 -17.15 1.39
CA SER A 51 -5.94 -18.24 0.67
C SER A 51 -7.16 -18.80 1.40
N ARG A 52 -8.24 -19.05 0.65
CA ARG A 52 -9.48 -19.67 1.13
C ARG A 52 -10.23 -18.86 2.21
N THR A 53 -9.92 -17.58 2.32
CA THR A 53 -10.61 -16.68 3.26
C THR A 53 -10.95 -15.39 2.55
N HIS A 54 -11.73 -14.54 3.23
CA HIS A 54 -11.99 -13.17 2.79
C HIS A 54 -11.17 -12.17 3.61
N ARG A 55 -10.05 -12.63 4.16
CA ARG A 55 -9.16 -11.76 4.92
C ARG A 55 -8.14 -11.10 4.00
N TYR A 56 -8.08 -9.77 4.09
CA TYR A 56 -7.18 -8.96 3.29
C TYR A 56 -6.21 -8.23 4.21
N PHE A 57 -5.00 -8.05 3.70
CA PHE A 57 -3.93 -7.39 4.44
C PHE A 57 -3.24 -6.37 3.54
N LEU A 58 -2.86 -5.26 4.13
CA LEU A 58 -2.00 -4.28 3.47
C LEU A 58 -0.63 -4.35 4.12
N LEU A 59 0.39 -4.60 3.31
CA LEU A 59 1.78 -4.68 3.77
C LEU A 59 2.51 -3.44 3.27
N THR A 60 3.09 -2.68 4.19
CA THR A 60 3.90 -1.52 3.86
C THR A 60 5.32 -1.76 4.35
N ALA A 61 6.26 -1.84 3.42
CA ALA A 61 7.63 -2.22 3.72
C ALA A 61 8.63 -1.35 2.97
N HIS A 62 9.84 -1.26 3.52
CA HIS A 62 10.95 -0.53 2.89
C HIS A 62 11.61 -1.33 1.77
N ALA A 63 11.61 -2.65 1.86
CA ALA A 63 12.26 -3.54 0.91
C ALA A 63 11.27 -4.59 0.38
N ARG A 64 11.74 -5.42 -0.56
CA ARG A 64 10.92 -6.51 -1.08
C ARG A 64 10.49 -7.45 0.04
N VAL A 65 9.23 -7.87 -0.03
CA VAL A 65 8.64 -8.81 0.93
C VAL A 65 8.55 -10.19 0.28
N ASP A 66 9.10 -11.20 0.95
CA ASP A 66 8.85 -12.59 0.59
C ASP A 66 7.53 -12.99 1.25
N LEU A 67 6.45 -13.00 0.47
CA LEU A 67 5.11 -13.30 0.98
C LEU A 67 5.01 -14.68 1.61
N LYS A 68 5.75 -15.65 1.08
CA LYS A 68 5.76 -17.01 1.61
C LYS A 68 6.38 -17.08 2.99
N ALA A 69 7.52 -16.44 3.17
CA ALA A 69 8.19 -16.37 4.48
C ALA A 69 7.34 -15.55 5.46
N PHE A 70 6.78 -14.45 5.02
CA PHE A 70 5.94 -13.59 5.84
C PHE A 70 4.71 -14.34 6.35
N SER A 71 4.00 -15.08 5.48
CA SER A 71 2.81 -15.83 5.89
C SER A 71 3.14 -16.90 6.94
N ARG A 72 4.30 -17.55 6.81
CA ARG A 72 4.76 -18.52 7.80
C ARG A 72 5.04 -17.87 9.17
N GLN A 73 5.72 -16.73 9.15
CA GLN A 73 6.05 -16.01 10.39
C GLN A 73 4.80 -15.55 11.14
N GLN A 74 3.77 -15.16 10.40
CA GLN A 74 2.53 -14.65 10.97
C GLN A 74 1.48 -15.73 11.24
N GLY A 75 1.78 -16.99 10.93
CA GLY A 75 0.84 -18.09 11.09
C GLY A 75 -0.36 -18.00 10.17
N LEU A 76 -0.19 -17.39 9.00
CA LEU A 76 -1.23 -17.22 8.00
C LEU A 76 -1.16 -18.32 6.94
N ARG A 77 -2.27 -18.50 6.22
CA ARG A 77 -2.28 -19.31 5.00
C ARG A 77 -1.52 -18.58 3.90
N SER A 78 -1.32 -19.23 2.75
CA SER A 78 -0.67 -18.59 1.61
C SER A 78 -1.31 -17.25 1.27
N LEU A 79 -0.46 -16.25 1.02
CA LEU A 79 -0.88 -14.93 0.60
C LEU A 79 -0.63 -14.78 -0.90
N SER A 80 -1.57 -14.14 -1.58
CA SER A 80 -1.44 -13.77 -2.99
C SER A 80 -1.88 -12.32 -3.17
N PHE A 81 -1.41 -11.68 -4.24
CA PHE A 81 -1.86 -10.32 -4.54
C PHE A 81 -3.35 -10.31 -4.81
N ALA A 82 -4.05 -9.34 -4.25
CA ALA A 82 -5.44 -9.10 -4.58
C ALA A 82 -5.55 -8.64 -6.04
N SER A 83 -6.68 -8.95 -6.67
CA SER A 83 -6.93 -8.53 -8.05
C SER A 83 -7.18 -7.01 -8.13
N ALA A 84 -7.10 -6.46 -9.35
CA ALA A 84 -7.44 -5.06 -9.59
C ALA A 84 -8.89 -4.76 -9.17
N ASP A 85 -9.81 -5.70 -9.40
CA ASP A 85 -11.21 -5.55 -8.99
C ASP A 85 -11.36 -5.53 -7.48
N GLU A 86 -10.67 -6.42 -6.77
CA GLU A 86 -10.67 -6.45 -5.30
C GLU A 86 -10.08 -5.15 -4.73
N LEU A 87 -9.00 -4.66 -5.30
CA LEU A 87 -8.38 -3.42 -4.90
C LEU A 87 -9.35 -2.23 -5.05
N ARG A 88 -10.05 -2.19 -6.17
CA ARG A 88 -11.05 -1.14 -6.43
C ARG A 88 -12.25 -1.22 -5.51
N GLU A 89 -12.77 -2.43 -5.28
CA GLU A 89 -13.95 -2.63 -4.43
C GLU A 89 -13.68 -2.39 -2.96
N ILE A 90 -12.53 -2.84 -2.46
CA ILE A 90 -12.22 -2.82 -1.03
C ILE A 90 -11.53 -1.52 -0.63
N LEU A 91 -10.49 -1.12 -1.34
CA LEU A 91 -9.71 0.07 -1.02
C LEU A 91 -10.09 1.29 -1.84
N ARG A 92 -10.86 1.10 -2.92
CA ARG A 92 -11.24 2.16 -3.87
C ARG A 92 -10.02 2.80 -4.52
N LEU A 93 -9.00 1.98 -4.79
CA LEU A 93 -7.75 2.42 -5.41
C LEU A 93 -7.55 1.70 -6.75
N GLU A 94 -6.73 2.31 -7.60
CA GLU A 94 -6.28 1.70 -8.85
C GLU A 94 -4.91 1.03 -8.66
N THR A 95 -4.61 0.06 -9.54
CA THR A 95 -3.31 -0.60 -9.56
C THR A 95 -2.19 0.44 -9.69
N GLY A 96 -1.17 0.31 -8.85
CA GLY A 96 -0.05 1.25 -8.82
C GLY A 96 -0.25 2.44 -7.89
N ALA A 97 -1.45 2.61 -7.31
CA ALA A 97 -1.76 3.72 -6.41
C ALA A 97 -2.11 3.25 -4.99
N VAL A 98 -1.57 2.12 -4.55
CA VAL A 98 -1.86 1.56 -3.23
C VAL A 98 -1.21 2.39 -2.13
N THR A 99 -1.99 2.75 -1.12
CA THR A 99 -1.53 3.53 0.02
C THR A 99 -2.20 3.10 1.31
N PRO A 100 -1.49 3.11 2.47
CA PRO A 100 -2.10 2.83 3.77
C PRO A 100 -3.21 3.80 4.14
N LEU A 101 -3.23 5.00 3.58
CA LEU A 101 -4.27 5.99 3.86
C LEU A 101 -5.66 5.51 3.44
N ALA A 102 -5.75 4.58 2.50
CA ALA A 102 -7.01 3.99 2.07
C ALA A 102 -7.68 3.16 3.16
N LEU A 103 -6.96 2.76 4.21
CA LEU A 103 -7.53 2.02 5.34
C LEU A 103 -8.57 2.82 6.10
N LEU A 104 -8.61 4.13 5.92
CA LEU A 104 -9.68 4.96 6.45
C LEU A 104 -11.05 4.57 5.89
N ASN A 105 -11.07 3.95 4.69
CA ASN A 105 -12.28 3.43 4.05
C ASN A 105 -12.51 1.94 4.29
N ALA A 106 -11.53 1.24 4.83
CA ALA A 106 -11.55 -0.21 4.94
C ALA A 106 -11.00 -0.66 6.29
N PRO A 107 -11.72 -0.41 7.40
CA PRO A 107 -11.23 -0.71 8.74
C PRO A 107 -11.04 -2.20 9.02
N ASP A 108 -11.63 -3.07 8.19
CA ASP A 108 -11.49 -4.52 8.36
C ASP A 108 -10.20 -5.08 7.75
N VAL A 109 -9.46 -4.28 7.01
CA VAL A 109 -8.17 -4.66 6.44
C VAL A 109 -7.08 -4.44 7.49
N THR A 110 -6.28 -5.46 7.75
CA THR A 110 -5.17 -5.37 8.71
C THR A 110 -3.94 -4.81 8.04
N LEU A 111 -3.31 -3.83 8.67
CA LEU A 111 -2.04 -3.26 8.23
C LEU A 111 -0.87 -3.94 8.93
N TYR A 112 0.10 -4.37 8.15
CA TYR A 112 1.41 -4.78 8.64
C TYR A 112 2.43 -3.75 8.17
N LEU A 113 3.03 -3.04 9.12
CA LEU A 113 3.98 -1.97 8.85
C LEU A 113 5.39 -2.44 9.19
N ASP A 114 6.30 -2.32 8.23
CA ASP A 114 7.70 -2.65 8.46
C ASP A 114 8.32 -1.67 9.46
N GLU A 115 8.90 -2.21 10.51
CA GLU A 115 9.55 -1.44 11.56
C GLU A 115 10.63 -0.49 11.01
N ALA A 116 11.28 -0.85 9.92
CA ALA A 116 12.31 -0.01 9.28
C ALA A 116 11.76 1.33 8.78
N LEU A 117 10.45 1.47 8.66
CA LEU A 117 9.81 2.72 8.22
C LEU A 117 9.53 3.70 9.37
N LEU A 118 9.73 3.27 10.61
CA LEU A 118 9.42 4.08 11.79
C LEU A 118 10.60 4.93 12.24
#